data_0ae67119d3803f2ad9ace5be8960ca78
#
_entry.id   0ae67119d3803f2ad9ace5be8960ca78
#
_cell.length_a   1.000
_cell.length_b   1.000
_cell.length_c   1.000
_cell.angle_alpha   90.00
_cell.angle_beta   90.00
_cell.angle_gamma   90.00
#
_symmetry.space_group_name_H-M   'P 1'
#
loop_
_entity.id
_entity.type
_entity.pdbx_description
1 polymer ?
#
loop_
_entity_poly.entity_id
_entity_poly.type
_entity_poly.pdbx_seq_one_letter_code
_entity_poly.pdbx_strand_id
1 'polypeptide(L)'
;MIGSFICSSTLIYAKTPIQVVQKELHYIASDQPVLYSKLWVRSMQNTILFHHSNNIREQDTLRNVTNSSLVKVKQLSLEKASHYIPRLSQYVSKFENKNVQVYYVAVRYEVKKENPYQLNGMNYFLQVFVQEQGDWKVAESIIAPTDQMIENGDGFGMKEEKGYGKRRENVK
;
A
#
# COMPACT_ATOMS: atom_id res chain seq x y z
N MET A 1 -17.76 16.65 41.91
CA MET A 1 -16.61 15.94 41.37
C MET A 1 -16.89 15.70 39.90
N ILE A 2 -16.21 16.48 39.02
CA ILE A 2 -16.36 16.35 37.55
C ILE A 2 -15.13 15.55 37.11
N GLY A 3 -15.39 14.27 36.77
CA GLY A 3 -14.34 13.39 36.23
C GLY A 3 -13.97 13.79 34.79
N SER A 4 -12.79 14.35 34.62
CA SER A 4 -12.21 14.64 33.32
C SER A 4 -11.82 13.33 32.64
N PHE A 5 -12.60 12.88 31.65
CA PHE A 5 -12.20 11.82 30.72
C PHE A 5 -11.12 12.37 29.80
N ILE A 6 -9.87 12.10 30.14
CA ILE A 6 -8.75 12.28 29.21
C ILE A 6 -8.87 11.16 28.18
N CYS A 7 -9.45 11.48 27.02
CA CYS A 7 -9.40 10.62 25.85
C CYS A 7 -7.93 10.61 25.39
N SER A 8 -7.18 9.60 25.86
CA SER A 8 -5.82 9.33 25.39
C SER A 8 -5.90 8.88 23.94
N SER A 9 -5.78 9.83 23.00
CA SER A 9 -5.54 9.52 21.60
C SER A 9 -4.13 8.93 21.52
N THR A 10 -4.02 7.62 21.65
CA THR A 10 -2.82 6.88 21.30
C THR A 10 -2.52 7.13 19.84
N LEU A 11 -1.65 8.10 19.57
CA LEU A 11 -1.00 8.28 18.28
C LEU A 11 -0.30 6.96 17.95
N ILE A 12 -0.89 6.18 17.05
CA ILE A 12 -0.39 4.85 16.70
C ILE A 12 0.75 5.04 15.70
N TYR A 13 1.96 5.31 16.21
CA TYR A 13 3.18 5.36 15.42
C TYR A 13 3.43 4.00 14.75
N ALA A 14 3.67 3.99 13.46
CA ALA A 14 4.10 2.78 12.76
C ALA A 14 5.63 2.71 12.80
N LYS A 15 6.15 1.84 13.68
CA LYS A 15 7.59 1.67 13.91
C LYS A 15 8.30 0.92 12.78
N THR A 16 7.56 0.19 11.92
CA THR A 16 8.11 -0.58 10.80
C THR A 16 7.21 -0.46 9.57
N PRO A 17 7.76 -0.59 8.33
CA PRO A 17 6.96 -0.64 7.11
C PRO A 17 5.89 -1.72 7.12
N ILE A 18 6.17 -2.90 7.68
CA ILE A 18 5.20 -4.00 7.77
C ILE A 18 3.98 -3.61 8.63
N GLN A 19 4.20 -2.89 9.73
CA GLN A 19 3.09 -2.35 10.53
C GLN A 19 2.26 -1.32 9.75
N VAL A 20 2.89 -0.55 8.86
CA VAL A 20 2.14 0.37 7.96
C VAL A 20 1.25 -0.45 7.03
N VAL A 21 1.78 -1.49 6.37
CA VAL A 21 0.99 -2.38 5.49
C VAL A 21 -0.19 -2.99 6.24
N GLN A 22 0.02 -3.50 7.46
CA GLN A 22 -1.05 -4.09 8.27
C GLN A 22 -2.17 -3.08 8.60
N LYS A 23 -1.78 -1.85 8.98
CA LYS A 23 -2.74 -0.76 9.22
C LYS A 23 -3.45 -0.34 7.94
N GLU A 24 -2.73 -0.25 6.83
CA GLU A 24 -3.29 0.07 5.52
C GLU A 24 -4.43 -0.90 5.18
N LEU A 25 -4.18 -2.20 5.27
CA LEU A 25 -5.18 -3.24 5.02
C LEU A 25 -6.38 -3.11 5.96
N HIS A 26 -6.14 -2.89 7.24
CA HIS A 26 -7.22 -2.69 8.22
C HIS A 26 -8.08 -1.47 7.87
N TYR A 27 -7.47 -0.32 7.53
CA TYR A 27 -8.21 0.90 7.21
C TYR A 27 -8.94 0.82 5.87
N ILE A 28 -8.38 0.07 4.90
CA ILE A 28 -9.05 -0.23 3.63
C ILE A 28 -10.33 -1.04 3.90
N ALA A 29 -10.23 -2.17 4.61
CA ALA A 29 -11.37 -3.06 4.85
C ALA A 29 -12.44 -2.45 5.77
N SER A 30 -12.09 -1.46 6.59
CA SER A 30 -13.02 -0.78 7.52
C SER A 30 -13.50 0.59 7.03
N ASP A 31 -13.21 0.95 5.76
CA ASP A 31 -13.58 2.23 5.13
C ASP A 31 -13.21 3.46 5.99
N GLN A 32 -11.92 3.55 6.35
CA GLN A 32 -11.40 4.64 7.18
C GLN A 32 -10.45 5.57 6.39
N PRO A 33 -10.95 6.37 5.43
CA PRO A 33 -10.10 7.16 4.53
C PRO A 33 -9.23 8.19 5.23
N VAL A 34 -9.69 8.76 6.36
CA VAL A 34 -8.91 9.71 7.16
C VAL A 34 -7.70 9.03 7.79
N LEU A 35 -7.85 7.85 8.37
CA LEU A 35 -6.74 7.10 8.99
C LEU A 35 -5.83 6.51 7.91
N TYR A 36 -6.40 6.02 6.81
CA TYR A 36 -5.65 5.55 5.65
C TYR A 36 -4.74 6.65 5.08
N SER A 37 -5.27 7.86 4.86
CA SER A 37 -4.48 8.98 4.34
C SER A 37 -3.29 9.36 5.24
N LYS A 38 -3.42 9.23 6.56
CA LYS A 38 -2.33 9.50 7.52
C LYS A 38 -1.17 8.52 7.46
N LEU A 39 -1.34 7.36 6.83
CA LEU A 39 -0.25 6.43 6.56
C LEU A 39 0.69 6.90 5.45
N TRP A 40 0.26 7.85 4.63
CA TRP A 40 1.02 8.39 3.53
C TRP A 40 1.89 9.58 3.95
N VAL A 41 2.95 9.85 3.18
CA VAL A 41 3.77 11.05 3.37
C VAL A 41 2.90 12.30 3.37
N ARG A 42 3.27 13.30 4.16
CA ARG A 42 2.46 14.52 4.39
C ARG A 42 2.01 15.20 3.09
N SER A 43 2.88 15.23 2.10
CA SER A 43 2.57 15.84 0.79
C SER A 43 1.46 15.13 0.01
N MET A 44 1.16 13.86 0.31
CA MET A 44 0.14 13.06 -0.37
C MET A 44 -1.17 12.93 0.42
N GLN A 45 -1.19 13.24 1.71
CA GLN A 45 -2.33 12.96 2.59
C GLN A 45 -3.64 13.58 2.08
N ASN A 46 -3.62 14.85 1.68
CA ASN A 46 -4.82 15.53 1.18
C ASN A 46 -5.32 14.93 -0.13
N THR A 47 -4.41 14.57 -1.05
CA THR A 47 -4.77 13.94 -2.32
C THR A 47 -5.41 12.58 -2.09
N ILE A 48 -4.82 11.76 -1.23
CA ILE A 48 -5.34 10.42 -0.87
C ILE A 48 -6.71 10.55 -0.17
N LEU A 49 -6.83 11.45 0.80
CA LEU A 49 -8.09 11.67 1.49
C LEU A 49 -9.18 12.14 0.52
N PHE A 50 -8.88 13.12 -0.32
CA PHE A 50 -9.82 13.65 -1.31
C PHE A 50 -10.30 12.53 -2.26
N HIS A 51 -9.37 11.71 -2.78
CA HIS A 51 -9.70 10.62 -3.69
C HIS A 51 -10.71 9.63 -3.07
N HIS A 52 -10.46 9.20 -1.83
CA HIS A 52 -11.30 8.18 -1.18
C HIS A 52 -12.57 8.72 -0.54
N SER A 53 -12.63 10.01 -0.22
CA SER A 53 -13.80 10.63 0.41
C SER A 53 -14.80 11.20 -0.61
N ASN A 54 -14.34 11.66 -1.78
CA ASN A 54 -15.15 12.43 -2.73
C ASN A 54 -15.36 11.72 -4.07
N ASN A 55 -14.83 10.51 -4.25
CA ASN A 55 -15.04 9.80 -5.51
C ASN A 55 -16.47 9.29 -5.59
N ILE A 56 -17.17 9.65 -6.68
CA ILE A 56 -18.56 9.26 -6.93
C ILE A 56 -18.67 7.74 -7.21
N ARG A 57 -17.62 7.15 -7.81
CA ARG A 57 -17.60 5.73 -8.11
C ARG A 57 -17.06 4.95 -6.91
N GLU A 58 -17.94 4.29 -6.18
CA GLU A 58 -17.60 3.50 -4.98
C GLU A 58 -16.50 2.47 -5.27
N GLN A 59 -16.51 1.88 -6.46
CA GLN A 59 -15.51 0.90 -6.89
C GLN A 59 -14.07 1.45 -6.97
N ASP A 60 -13.88 2.76 -6.99
CA ASP A 60 -12.57 3.41 -7.05
C ASP A 60 -12.08 3.85 -5.65
N THR A 61 -12.83 3.53 -4.60
CA THR A 61 -12.55 3.93 -3.21
C THR A 61 -12.26 2.74 -2.31
N LEU A 62 -11.96 3.02 -1.03
CA LEU A 62 -11.80 1.96 -0.01
C LEU A 62 -13.07 1.15 0.17
N ARG A 63 -14.26 1.73 -0.04
CA ARG A 63 -15.57 1.08 0.11
C ARG A 63 -15.79 -0.13 -0.77
N ASN A 64 -14.99 -0.27 -1.82
CA ASN A 64 -15.03 -1.42 -2.71
C ASN A 64 -14.47 -2.69 -2.05
N VAL A 65 -13.51 -2.55 -1.15
CA VAL A 65 -12.88 -3.67 -0.46
C VAL A 65 -13.64 -4.00 0.81
N THR A 66 -14.22 -5.17 0.87
CA THR A 66 -15.01 -5.65 2.04
C THR A 66 -14.17 -6.45 3.02
N ASN A 67 -13.08 -7.07 2.54
CA ASN A 67 -12.12 -7.79 3.38
C ASN A 67 -10.72 -7.69 2.77
N SER A 68 -9.70 -7.68 3.63
CA SER A 68 -8.31 -7.65 3.20
C SER A 68 -7.39 -8.39 4.17
N SER A 69 -6.38 -9.07 3.63
CA SER A 69 -5.36 -9.74 4.44
C SER A 69 -3.99 -9.72 3.76
N LEU A 70 -2.94 -9.59 4.58
CA LEU A 70 -1.55 -9.73 4.13
C LEU A 70 -1.25 -11.21 3.95
N VAL A 71 -0.77 -11.60 2.76
CA VAL A 71 -0.42 -12.98 2.43
C VAL A 71 1.08 -13.20 2.46
N LYS A 72 1.83 -12.34 1.76
CA LYS A 72 3.29 -12.35 1.75
C LYS A 72 3.85 -10.94 1.66
N VAL A 73 5.04 -10.77 2.21
CA VAL A 73 5.81 -9.53 2.10
C VAL A 73 7.30 -9.87 1.96
N LYS A 74 7.99 -9.15 1.08
CA LYS A 74 9.43 -9.33 0.82
C LYS A 74 10.06 -7.96 0.63
N GLN A 75 11.08 -7.66 1.41
CA GLN A 75 11.89 -6.47 1.18
C GLN A 75 12.77 -6.66 -0.05
N LEU A 76 12.82 -5.66 -0.91
CA LEU A 76 13.75 -5.60 -2.04
C LEU A 76 14.91 -4.66 -1.69
N SER A 77 16.12 -4.97 -2.18
CA SER A 77 17.20 -3.97 -2.18
C SER A 77 16.80 -2.78 -3.06
N LEU A 78 17.32 -1.58 -2.75
CA LEU A 78 17.04 -0.39 -3.56
C LEU A 78 17.52 -0.57 -5.01
N GLU A 79 18.62 -1.31 -5.23
CA GLU A 79 19.12 -1.67 -6.54
C GLU A 79 18.07 -2.46 -7.35
N LYS A 80 17.55 -3.56 -6.81
CA LYS A 80 16.52 -4.37 -7.46
C LYS A 80 15.23 -3.58 -7.67
N ALA A 81 14.77 -2.84 -6.66
CA ALA A 81 13.57 -2.04 -6.73
C ALA A 81 13.64 -0.95 -7.81
N SER A 82 14.83 -0.42 -8.12
CA SER A 82 15.03 0.61 -9.15
C SER A 82 14.65 0.15 -10.56
N HIS A 83 14.67 -1.16 -10.82
CA HIS A 83 14.25 -1.74 -12.10
C HIS A 83 12.73 -1.66 -12.31
N TYR A 84 11.96 -1.54 -11.23
CA TYR A 84 10.48 -1.58 -11.24
C TYR A 84 9.83 -0.25 -10.88
N ILE A 85 10.55 0.63 -10.16
CA ILE A 85 10.01 1.89 -9.65
C ILE A 85 10.81 3.06 -10.23
N PRO A 86 10.35 3.69 -11.32
CA PRO A 86 11.11 4.73 -12.03
C PRO A 86 11.46 5.95 -11.17
N ARG A 87 10.62 6.25 -10.15
CA ARG A 87 10.83 7.41 -9.26
C ARG A 87 11.60 7.12 -7.99
N LEU A 88 12.11 5.88 -7.81
CA LEU A 88 12.78 5.49 -6.57
C LEU A 88 13.97 6.41 -6.22
N SER A 89 14.75 6.82 -7.22
CA SER A 89 15.89 7.72 -7.03
C SER A 89 15.50 9.07 -6.41
N GLN A 90 14.30 9.58 -6.68
CA GLN A 90 13.79 10.83 -6.11
C GLN A 90 13.53 10.68 -4.59
N TYR A 91 13.00 9.53 -4.16
CA TYR A 91 12.79 9.24 -2.73
C TYR A 91 14.12 9.07 -2.01
N VAL A 92 15.06 8.33 -2.62
CA VAL A 92 16.40 8.12 -2.07
C VAL A 92 17.15 9.45 -1.92
N SER A 93 17.07 10.33 -2.91
CA SER A 93 17.69 11.67 -2.86
C SER A 93 17.06 12.54 -1.77
N LYS A 94 15.74 12.46 -1.59
CA LYS A 94 15.01 13.30 -0.62
C LYS A 94 15.13 12.82 0.83
N PHE A 95 15.13 11.50 1.07
CA PHE A 95 15.04 10.93 2.41
C PHE A 95 16.30 10.21 2.88
N GLU A 96 17.33 10.11 2.05
CA GLU A 96 18.54 9.30 2.24
C GLU A 96 18.28 7.78 2.21
N ASN A 97 19.25 6.99 1.74
CA ASN A 97 19.11 5.52 1.57
C ASN A 97 18.61 4.79 2.82
N LYS A 98 19.14 5.16 4.00
CA LYS A 98 18.79 4.48 5.27
C LYS A 98 17.33 4.66 5.68
N ASN A 99 16.70 5.70 5.17
CA ASN A 99 15.31 6.09 5.49
C ASN A 99 14.33 5.69 4.38
N VAL A 100 14.76 4.91 3.38
CA VAL A 100 13.93 4.41 2.29
C VAL A 100 13.96 2.89 2.28
N GLN A 101 12.81 2.26 2.25
CA GLN A 101 12.66 0.81 2.09
C GLN A 101 11.60 0.51 1.06
N VAL A 102 11.80 -0.57 0.29
CA VAL A 102 10.84 -1.03 -0.71
C VAL A 102 10.43 -2.44 -0.38
N TYR A 103 9.12 -2.67 -0.44
CA TYR A 103 8.54 -3.98 -0.21
C TYR A 103 7.70 -4.42 -1.40
N TYR A 104 7.87 -5.67 -1.76
CA TYR A 104 6.94 -6.41 -2.59
C TYR A 104 5.91 -7.07 -1.69
N VAL A 105 4.63 -6.79 -1.93
CA VAL A 105 3.52 -7.14 -1.03
C VAL A 105 2.46 -7.91 -1.81
N ALA A 106 2.09 -9.09 -1.31
CA ALA A 106 0.97 -9.87 -1.80
C ALA A 106 -0.17 -9.80 -0.78
N VAL A 107 -1.32 -9.32 -1.20
CA VAL A 107 -2.52 -9.18 -0.37
C VAL A 107 -3.69 -9.94 -1.00
N ARG A 108 -4.62 -10.39 -0.17
CA ARG A 108 -5.88 -10.94 -0.63
C ARG A 108 -6.98 -9.94 -0.34
N TYR A 109 -7.76 -9.59 -1.37
CA TYR A 109 -8.94 -8.76 -1.25
C TYR A 109 -10.22 -9.57 -1.52
N GLU A 110 -11.29 -9.20 -0.82
CA GLU A 110 -12.67 -9.44 -1.23
C GLU A 110 -13.24 -8.08 -1.63
N VAL A 111 -13.76 -7.97 -2.85
CA VAL A 111 -14.24 -6.70 -3.40
C VAL A 111 -15.68 -6.83 -3.87
N LYS A 112 -16.44 -5.73 -3.77
CA LYS A 112 -17.81 -5.65 -4.29
C LYS A 112 -17.83 -5.74 -5.82
N LYS A 113 -16.85 -5.11 -6.47
CA LYS A 113 -16.68 -5.12 -7.92
C LYS A 113 -15.21 -5.10 -8.29
N GLU A 114 -14.78 -6.03 -9.14
CA GLU A 114 -13.43 -6.00 -9.67
C GLU A 114 -13.18 -4.76 -10.54
N ASN A 115 -11.99 -4.21 -10.41
CA ASN A 115 -11.46 -3.17 -11.28
C ASN A 115 -9.95 -3.40 -11.48
N PRO A 116 -9.26 -2.71 -12.41
CA PRO A 116 -7.83 -2.96 -12.66
C PRO A 116 -6.90 -2.74 -11.47
N TYR A 117 -7.36 -2.11 -10.40
CA TYR A 117 -6.57 -1.80 -9.20
C TYR A 117 -6.90 -2.71 -8.01
N GLN A 118 -8.08 -3.34 -8.03
CA GLN A 118 -8.61 -4.16 -6.95
C GLN A 118 -9.31 -5.38 -7.53
N LEU A 119 -8.60 -6.50 -7.58
CA LEU A 119 -9.16 -7.79 -8.01
C LEU A 119 -9.66 -8.56 -6.79
N ASN A 120 -10.69 -9.35 -6.96
CA ASN A 120 -11.10 -10.33 -5.96
C ASN A 120 -10.03 -11.45 -5.87
N GLY A 121 -9.55 -11.76 -4.68
CA GLY A 121 -8.42 -12.67 -4.48
C GLY A 121 -7.08 -11.96 -4.43
N MET A 122 -6.04 -12.54 -5.04
CA MET A 122 -4.66 -12.04 -4.90
C MET A 122 -4.41 -10.76 -5.68
N ASN A 123 -3.78 -9.81 -5.01
CA ASN A 123 -3.28 -8.55 -5.56
C ASN A 123 -1.81 -8.37 -5.15
N TYR A 124 -1.02 -7.72 -6.00
CA TYR A 124 0.42 -7.58 -5.81
C TYR A 124 0.84 -6.12 -5.99
N PHE A 125 1.57 -5.60 -5.01
CA PHE A 125 2.01 -4.21 -5.00
C PHE A 125 3.50 -4.10 -4.73
N LEU A 126 4.13 -3.06 -5.28
CA LEU A 126 5.41 -2.55 -4.83
C LEU A 126 5.15 -1.26 -4.06
N GLN A 127 5.61 -1.22 -2.81
CA GLN A 127 5.42 -0.08 -1.94
C GLN A 127 6.75 0.50 -1.50
N VAL A 128 6.89 1.81 -1.67
CA VAL A 128 8.03 2.60 -1.17
C VAL A 128 7.63 3.20 0.16
N PHE A 129 8.41 2.88 1.19
CA PHE A 129 8.28 3.46 2.52
C PHE A 129 9.44 4.40 2.80
N VAL A 130 9.14 5.52 3.45
CA VAL A 130 10.13 6.49 3.89
C VAL A 130 9.92 6.83 5.36
N GLN A 131 11.01 7.21 6.06
CA GLN A 131 10.87 7.79 7.39
C GLN A 131 10.60 9.29 7.28
N GLU A 132 9.45 9.72 7.77
CA GLU A 132 9.06 11.13 7.87
C GLU A 132 8.74 11.44 9.34
N GLN A 133 9.52 12.33 9.96
CA GLN A 133 9.38 12.71 11.38
C GLN A 133 9.45 11.52 12.36
N GLY A 134 10.29 10.53 12.05
CA GLY A 134 10.47 9.34 12.89
C GLY A 134 9.49 8.19 12.63
N ASP A 135 8.47 8.40 11.81
CA ASP A 135 7.48 7.40 11.43
C ASP A 135 7.69 6.87 10.02
N TRP A 136 7.44 5.58 9.81
CA TRP A 136 7.36 5.04 8.48
C TRP A 136 6.04 5.44 7.80
N LYS A 137 6.15 5.93 6.56
CA LYS A 137 5.05 6.41 5.72
C LYS A 137 5.13 5.80 4.33
N VAL A 138 3.98 5.58 3.72
CA VAL A 138 3.90 5.21 2.30
C VAL A 138 4.24 6.45 1.47
N ALA A 139 5.26 6.35 0.63
CA ALA A 139 5.60 7.40 -0.34
C ALA A 139 5.04 7.09 -1.73
N GLU A 140 4.99 5.82 -2.09
CA GLU A 140 4.44 5.34 -3.36
C GLU A 140 3.92 3.91 -3.20
N SER A 141 2.80 3.61 -3.86
CA SER A 141 2.29 2.26 -4.01
C SER A 141 1.90 2.07 -5.47
N ILE A 142 2.53 1.12 -6.14
CA ILE A 142 2.24 0.77 -7.52
C ILE A 142 1.84 -0.70 -7.62
N ILE A 143 1.11 -1.02 -8.65
CA ILE A 143 0.83 -2.41 -8.98
C ILE A 143 2.13 -3.05 -9.45
N ALA A 144 2.45 -4.20 -8.87
CA ALA A 144 3.69 -4.89 -9.20
C ALA A 144 3.66 -5.47 -10.62
N PRO A 145 4.72 -5.29 -11.41
CA PRO A 145 4.88 -5.94 -12.72
C PRO A 145 5.30 -7.40 -12.52
N THR A 146 4.34 -8.23 -12.08
CA THR A 146 4.62 -9.59 -11.59
C THR A 146 5.36 -10.47 -12.59
N ASP A 147 5.01 -10.41 -13.89
CA ASP A 147 5.66 -11.23 -14.92
C ASP A 147 7.15 -10.88 -15.03
N GLN A 148 7.49 -9.57 -15.08
CA GLN A 148 8.87 -9.11 -15.09
C GLN A 148 9.62 -9.49 -13.80
N MET A 149 8.94 -9.40 -12.64
CA MET A 149 9.53 -9.78 -11.35
C MET A 149 9.82 -11.28 -11.27
N ILE A 150 8.95 -12.13 -11.84
CA ILE A 150 9.17 -13.57 -11.93
C ILE A 150 10.38 -13.87 -12.85
N GLU A 151 10.43 -13.24 -14.01
CA GLU A 151 11.56 -13.41 -14.96
C GLU A 151 12.90 -13.02 -14.34
N ASN A 152 12.94 -11.98 -13.54
CA ASN A 152 14.14 -11.52 -12.84
C ASN A 152 14.45 -12.30 -11.54
N GLY A 153 13.63 -13.28 -11.16
CA GLY A 153 13.81 -14.04 -9.91
C GLY A 153 13.42 -13.27 -8.65
N ASP A 154 12.72 -12.17 -8.79
CA ASP A 154 12.26 -11.32 -7.67
C ASP A 154 10.81 -11.62 -7.23
N GLY A 155 10.10 -12.50 -7.93
CA GLY A 155 8.76 -12.96 -7.59
C GLY A 155 8.69 -13.74 -6.27
N PHE A 156 7.46 -14.00 -5.80
CA PHE A 156 7.19 -14.87 -4.64
C PHE A 156 7.19 -16.36 -4.98
N GLY A 157 7.09 -16.71 -6.28
CA GLY A 157 6.90 -18.09 -6.74
C GLY A 157 5.49 -18.63 -6.49
N MET A 158 4.49 -17.76 -6.32
CA MET A 158 3.09 -18.15 -6.14
C MET A 158 2.43 -18.42 -7.48
N LYS A 159 1.50 -19.41 -7.51
CA LYS A 159 0.78 -19.76 -8.73
C LYS A 159 -0.04 -18.59 -9.29
N GLU A 160 -0.69 -17.85 -8.41
CA GLU A 160 -1.56 -16.72 -8.75
C GLU A 160 -0.79 -15.49 -9.23
N GLU A 161 0.52 -15.44 -8.98
CA GLU A 161 1.41 -14.38 -9.43
C GLU A 161 1.58 -14.39 -10.95
N LYS A 162 1.63 -15.62 -11.52
CA LYS A 162 1.68 -15.80 -12.97
C LYS A 162 0.38 -15.37 -13.63
N GLY A 163 0.51 -14.50 -14.63
CA GLY A 163 -0.66 -14.00 -15.37
C GLY A 163 -1.51 -12.98 -14.62
N TYR A 164 -1.06 -12.48 -13.45
CA TYR A 164 -1.75 -11.42 -12.71
C TYR A 164 -1.94 -10.16 -13.56
N GLY A 165 -0.90 -9.74 -14.30
CA GLY A 165 -0.97 -8.60 -15.23
C GLY A 165 -2.07 -8.78 -16.26
N LYS A 166 -2.09 -9.93 -16.95
CA LYS A 166 -3.13 -10.25 -17.95
C LYS A 166 -4.53 -10.32 -17.36
N ARG A 167 -4.67 -10.87 -16.13
CA ARG A 167 -5.97 -10.91 -15.44
C ARG A 167 -6.51 -9.50 -15.21
N ARG A 168 -5.66 -8.56 -14.81
CA ARG A 168 -6.04 -7.16 -14.59
C ARG A 168 -6.49 -6.45 -15.86
N GLU A 169 -5.80 -6.69 -16.98
CA GLU A 169 -6.15 -6.11 -18.28
C GLU A 169 -7.53 -6.55 -18.78
N ASN A 170 -7.98 -7.73 -18.35
CA ASN A 170 -9.28 -8.29 -18.74
C ASN A 170 -10.45 -7.74 -17.89
N VAL A 171 -10.18 -7.00 -16.82
CA VAL A 171 -11.23 -6.37 -15.99
C VAL A 171 -11.53 -4.98 -16.55
N LYS A 172 -12.77 -4.78 -17.01
CA LYS A 172 -13.27 -3.52 -17.58
C LYS A 172 -14.05 -2.69 -16.55
#